data_113ed7cbc0d8b323b550b2c3d03ef9e6
#
_entry.id   113ed7cbc0d8b323b550b2c3d03ef9e6
#
_cell.length_a   1.000
_cell.length_b   1.000
_cell.length_c   1.000
_cell.angle_alpha   90.00
_cell.angle_beta   90.00
_cell.angle_gamma   90.00
#
_symmetry.space_group_name_H-M   'P 1'
#
loop_
_entity.id
_entity.type
_entity.pdbx_description
1 polymer ?
#
loop_
_entity_poly.entity_id
_entity_poly.type
_entity_poly.pdbx_seq_one_letter_code
_entity_poly.pdbx_strand_id
1 'polypeptide(L)'
;MGGEPEALVRQAVATLGGISAFVPSGANVVVKPNICVAYHTYEYAATTNPWVVGTLVKMCYEAGAASVKVMDHPFGGTGPEAYKISGIEEQVKAAGGEMVNMIQYHYVDTKIPDAVYLKKTKVYDDILNADVLINVPIAKNHDSSVLTLGMKNLMGAIWIRETLHNSLHQSIADLNSLLKPQLTVVDAVRIMTRGGPTGGNLSYVQQKDTVIASRDVVAADSLATSLFGMKPEDLDYIRIATSMGLGRSDLQNLNIQVMQLNA
;
A
#
# COMPACT_ATOMS: atom_id res chain seq x y z
N MET A 1 15.65 -15.29 -7.40
CA MET A 1 14.80 -14.84 -6.25
C MET A 1 13.70 -13.84 -6.66
N GLY A 2 13.68 -13.29 -7.85
CA GLY A 2 12.61 -12.37 -8.33
C GLY A 2 11.38 -13.04 -8.92
N GLY A 3 11.43 -14.29 -9.31
CA GLY A 3 10.33 -14.97 -10.02
C GLY A 3 9.11 -15.28 -9.17
N GLU A 4 9.27 -15.58 -7.90
CA GLU A 4 8.17 -15.99 -7.03
C GLU A 4 7.25 -14.82 -6.62
N PRO A 5 7.73 -13.65 -6.16
CA PRO A 5 6.87 -12.47 -5.94
C PRO A 5 6.17 -12.00 -7.21
N GLU A 6 6.82 -12.04 -8.38
CA GLU A 6 6.21 -11.70 -9.66
C GLU A 6 5.03 -12.62 -9.98
N ALA A 7 5.20 -13.93 -9.82
CA ALA A 7 4.15 -14.91 -10.09
C ALA A 7 2.96 -14.72 -9.14
N LEU A 8 3.21 -14.48 -7.84
CA LEU A 8 2.18 -14.22 -6.84
C LEU A 8 1.34 -12.98 -7.21
N VAL A 9 1.99 -11.87 -7.58
CA VAL A 9 1.31 -10.64 -7.98
C VAL A 9 0.46 -10.86 -9.23
N ARG A 10 1.04 -11.45 -10.28
CA ARG A 10 0.34 -11.70 -11.55
C ARG A 10 -0.88 -12.58 -11.34
N GLN A 11 -0.74 -13.64 -10.56
CA GLN A 11 -1.86 -14.55 -10.28
C GLN A 11 -2.94 -13.86 -9.43
N ALA A 12 -2.58 -13.15 -8.37
CA ALA A 12 -3.55 -12.42 -7.54
C ALA A 12 -4.34 -11.37 -8.35
N VAL A 13 -3.67 -10.61 -9.21
CA VAL A 13 -4.34 -9.61 -10.07
C VAL A 13 -5.17 -10.28 -11.17
N ALA A 14 -4.75 -11.43 -11.70
CA ALA A 14 -5.50 -12.17 -12.70
C ALA A 14 -6.87 -12.62 -12.19
N THR A 15 -7.02 -12.98 -10.91
CA THR A 15 -8.32 -13.35 -10.30
C THR A 15 -9.32 -12.21 -10.30
N LEU A 16 -8.85 -10.96 -10.40
CA LEU A 16 -9.68 -9.76 -10.45
C LEU A 16 -9.98 -9.29 -11.89
N GLY A 17 -9.62 -10.09 -12.89
CA GLY A 17 -9.80 -9.78 -14.32
C GLY A 17 -8.55 -9.22 -15.00
N GLY A 18 -7.39 -9.32 -14.35
CA GLY A 18 -6.10 -8.81 -14.84
C GLY A 18 -5.93 -7.31 -14.64
N ILE A 19 -4.71 -6.82 -14.87
CA ILE A 19 -4.37 -5.40 -14.63
C ILE A 19 -5.14 -4.46 -15.57
N SER A 20 -5.48 -4.90 -16.80
CA SER A 20 -6.25 -4.11 -17.76
C SER A 20 -7.69 -3.80 -17.29
N ALA A 21 -8.19 -4.53 -16.29
CA ALA A 21 -9.47 -4.21 -15.64
C ALA A 21 -9.38 -2.97 -14.71
N PHE A 22 -8.17 -2.46 -14.47
CA PHE A 22 -7.88 -1.32 -13.60
C PHE A 22 -7.18 -0.19 -14.36
N VAL A 23 -6.31 -0.53 -15.31
CA VAL A 23 -5.44 0.39 -16.03
C VAL A 23 -5.89 0.49 -17.48
N PRO A 24 -6.65 1.54 -17.84
CA PRO A 24 -6.97 1.82 -19.24
C PRO A 24 -5.70 2.16 -20.04
N SER A 25 -5.72 1.86 -21.35
CA SER A 25 -4.66 2.30 -22.25
C SER A 25 -4.55 3.83 -22.25
N GLY A 26 -3.34 4.35 -22.15
CA GLY A 26 -3.05 5.78 -22.07
C GLY A 26 -3.17 6.39 -20.66
N ALA A 27 -3.49 5.61 -19.63
CA ALA A 27 -3.62 6.11 -18.27
C ALA A 27 -2.29 6.54 -17.65
N ASN A 28 -2.34 7.59 -16.81
CA ASN A 28 -1.27 7.98 -15.90
C ASN A 28 -1.49 7.27 -14.56
N VAL A 29 -0.58 6.38 -14.22
CA VAL A 29 -0.70 5.52 -13.05
C VAL A 29 0.24 5.98 -11.95
N VAL A 30 -0.27 6.04 -10.72
CA VAL A 30 0.56 6.13 -9.52
C VAL A 30 0.53 4.81 -8.77
N VAL A 31 1.69 4.22 -8.55
CA VAL A 31 1.89 3.07 -7.68
C VAL A 31 2.46 3.57 -6.36
N LYS A 32 1.74 3.37 -5.26
CA LYS A 32 2.14 3.82 -3.93
C LYS A 32 2.54 2.64 -3.02
N PRO A 33 3.83 2.28 -2.96
CA PRO A 33 4.32 1.29 -1.99
C PRO A 33 4.32 1.84 -0.56
N ASN A 34 4.77 1.03 0.38
CA ASN A 34 5.23 1.47 1.68
C ASN A 34 6.76 1.55 1.67
N ILE A 35 7.32 2.75 1.74
CA ILE A 35 8.76 2.97 1.89
C ILE A 35 8.99 3.68 3.23
N CYS A 36 9.07 2.88 4.30
CA CYS A 36 8.99 3.40 5.66
C CYS A 36 10.24 4.17 6.06
N VAL A 37 11.40 3.58 5.86
CA VAL A 37 12.68 4.11 6.40
C VAL A 37 13.84 3.82 5.45
N ALA A 38 14.89 4.64 5.58
CA ALA A 38 16.17 4.48 4.88
C ALA A 38 17.21 3.66 5.67
N TYR A 39 16.77 2.82 6.63
CA TYR A 39 17.70 2.14 7.55
C TYR A 39 17.93 0.68 7.20
N HIS A 40 16.95 0.07 6.54
CA HIS A 40 16.91 -1.37 6.32
C HIS A 40 16.49 -1.68 4.89
N THR A 41 17.01 -2.77 4.36
CA THR A 41 16.55 -3.37 3.11
C THR A 41 15.17 -4.02 3.27
N TYR A 42 14.55 -4.45 2.19
CA TYR A 42 13.21 -5.05 2.19
C TYR A 42 13.11 -6.34 3.00
N GLU A 43 14.22 -7.04 3.24
CA GLU A 43 14.25 -8.28 4.03
C GLU A 43 13.74 -8.09 5.46
N TYR A 44 13.85 -6.90 6.00
CA TYR A 44 13.35 -6.54 7.33
C TYR A 44 11.83 -6.32 7.37
N ALA A 45 11.15 -6.43 6.23
CA ALA A 45 9.70 -6.27 6.11
C ALA A 45 9.17 -4.94 6.68
N ALA A 46 10.01 -3.89 6.69
CA ALA A 46 9.60 -2.52 7.01
C ALA A 46 9.09 -1.76 5.78
N THR A 47 9.51 -2.19 4.58
CA THR A 47 9.14 -1.62 3.28
C THR A 47 8.59 -2.71 2.37
N THR A 48 7.77 -2.32 1.40
CA THR A 48 7.21 -3.22 0.39
C THR A 48 8.34 -3.94 -0.38
N ASN A 49 8.13 -5.19 -0.71
CA ASN A 49 9.04 -6.00 -1.50
C ASN A 49 9.25 -5.35 -2.89
N PRO A 50 10.49 -5.08 -3.32
CA PRO A 50 10.78 -4.36 -4.55
C PRO A 50 10.29 -5.08 -5.82
N TRP A 51 10.30 -6.41 -5.85
CA TRP A 51 9.77 -7.18 -6.98
C TRP A 51 8.24 -7.13 -7.10
N VAL A 52 7.51 -7.01 -5.98
CA VAL A 52 6.07 -6.77 -6.01
C VAL A 52 5.78 -5.44 -6.70
N VAL A 53 6.52 -4.38 -6.35
CA VAL A 53 6.37 -3.04 -6.95
C VAL A 53 6.77 -3.06 -8.42
N GLY A 54 7.95 -3.58 -8.76
CA GLY A 54 8.44 -3.66 -10.14
C GLY A 54 7.51 -4.47 -11.05
N THR A 55 6.93 -5.56 -10.54
CA THR A 55 5.94 -6.35 -11.27
C THR A 55 4.70 -5.52 -11.62
N LEU A 56 4.15 -4.77 -10.66
CA LEU A 56 2.98 -3.92 -10.91
C LEU A 56 3.29 -2.82 -11.94
N VAL A 57 4.46 -2.20 -11.87
CA VAL A 57 4.92 -1.22 -12.88
C VAL A 57 4.95 -1.86 -14.26
N LYS A 58 5.57 -3.03 -14.41
CA LYS A 58 5.64 -3.77 -15.66
C LYS A 58 4.25 -4.12 -16.21
N MET A 59 3.37 -4.62 -15.34
CA MET A 59 1.99 -4.94 -15.70
C MET A 59 1.20 -3.71 -16.18
N CYS A 60 1.39 -2.54 -15.56
CA CYS A 60 0.76 -1.30 -16.01
C CYS A 60 1.17 -0.93 -17.44
N TYR A 61 2.46 -1.03 -17.78
CA TYR A 61 2.91 -0.79 -19.14
C TYR A 61 2.43 -1.87 -20.13
N GLU A 62 2.36 -3.14 -19.71
CA GLU A 62 1.76 -4.22 -20.48
C GLU A 62 0.28 -3.95 -20.83
N ALA A 63 -0.44 -3.23 -19.94
CA ALA A 63 -1.82 -2.77 -20.20
C ALA A 63 -1.89 -1.50 -21.06
N GLY A 64 -0.77 -0.87 -21.40
CA GLY A 64 -0.70 0.32 -22.23
C GLY A 64 -0.77 1.64 -21.46
N ALA A 65 -0.37 1.67 -20.18
CA ALA A 65 -0.25 2.93 -19.42
C ALA A 65 0.68 3.92 -20.15
N ALA A 66 0.33 5.20 -20.17
CA ALA A 66 1.16 6.25 -20.73
C ALA A 66 2.35 6.58 -19.82
N SER A 67 2.13 6.55 -18.51
CA SER A 67 3.18 6.76 -17.51
C SER A 67 2.89 5.97 -16.24
N VAL A 68 3.94 5.53 -15.55
CA VAL A 68 3.85 4.89 -14.25
C VAL A 68 4.83 5.55 -13.31
N LYS A 69 4.31 6.30 -12.35
CA LYS A 69 5.08 6.94 -11.28
C LYS A 69 4.97 6.14 -10.00
N VAL A 70 6.10 5.96 -9.31
CA VAL A 70 6.15 5.28 -8.01
C VAL A 70 6.61 6.27 -6.96
N MET A 71 5.89 6.37 -5.85
CA MET A 71 6.19 7.34 -4.81
C MET A 71 5.69 6.93 -3.43
N ASP A 72 6.43 7.32 -2.41
CA ASP A 72 6.03 7.30 -1.01
C ASP A 72 6.86 8.31 -0.23
N HIS A 73 6.27 8.91 0.81
CA HIS A 73 7.00 9.79 1.71
C HIS A 73 7.51 9.00 2.91
N PRO A 74 8.83 8.71 3.02
CA PRO A 74 9.39 7.96 4.13
C PRO A 74 9.14 8.61 5.49
N PHE A 75 9.06 7.79 6.52
CA PHE A 75 8.98 8.23 7.90
C PHE A 75 10.37 8.60 8.46
N GLY A 76 11.41 7.89 8.06
CA GLY A 76 12.76 8.12 8.52
C GLY A 76 13.81 8.06 7.41
N GLY A 77 14.76 9.00 7.45
CA GLY A 77 15.73 9.24 6.39
C GLY A 77 15.17 10.12 5.28
N THR A 78 15.93 10.26 4.19
CA THR A 78 15.49 11.00 3.00
C THR A 78 14.80 10.08 2.00
N GLY A 79 13.93 10.65 1.15
CA GLY A 79 13.28 9.89 0.06
C GLY A 79 14.29 9.13 -0.81
N PRO A 80 15.27 9.81 -1.44
CA PRO A 80 16.22 9.14 -2.31
C PRO A 80 17.03 8.02 -1.64
N GLU A 81 17.42 8.18 -0.36
CA GLU A 81 18.11 7.13 0.38
C GLU A 81 17.19 5.92 0.63
N ALA A 82 15.96 6.17 1.07
CA ALA A 82 14.98 5.12 1.34
C ALA A 82 14.63 4.33 0.06
N TYR A 83 14.45 5.03 -1.06
CA TYR A 83 14.15 4.41 -2.36
C TYR A 83 15.26 3.47 -2.83
N LYS A 84 16.53 3.90 -2.65
CA LYS A 84 17.70 3.11 -3.00
C LYS A 84 17.89 1.91 -2.06
N ILE A 85 17.87 2.15 -0.74
CA ILE A 85 18.13 1.11 0.27
C ILE A 85 17.04 0.01 0.24
N SER A 86 15.79 0.39 0.01
CA SER A 86 14.69 -0.59 -0.15
C SER A 86 14.82 -1.48 -1.38
N GLY A 87 15.63 -1.09 -2.38
CA GLY A 87 15.72 -1.75 -3.69
C GLY A 87 14.55 -1.44 -4.63
N ILE A 88 13.55 -0.66 -4.18
CA ILE A 88 12.36 -0.33 -4.97
C ILE A 88 12.75 0.51 -6.19
N GLU A 89 13.62 1.51 -6.02
CA GLU A 89 14.07 2.35 -7.14
C GLU A 89 14.68 1.54 -8.29
N GLU A 90 15.50 0.53 -7.97
CA GLU A 90 16.11 -0.35 -8.96
C GLU A 90 15.06 -1.12 -9.77
N GLN A 91 14.10 -1.76 -9.08
CA GLN A 91 13.06 -2.55 -9.74
C GLN A 91 12.08 -1.68 -10.54
N VAL A 92 11.77 -0.49 -10.05
CA VAL A 92 10.92 0.49 -10.77
C VAL A 92 11.58 0.92 -12.07
N LYS A 93 12.87 1.31 -12.03
CA LYS A 93 13.63 1.70 -13.23
C LYS A 93 13.79 0.53 -14.21
N ALA A 94 14.07 -0.67 -13.72
CA ALA A 94 14.17 -1.86 -14.56
C ALA A 94 12.85 -2.19 -15.28
N ALA A 95 11.70 -1.86 -14.65
CA ALA A 95 10.38 -2.03 -15.25
C ALA A 95 9.94 -0.84 -16.15
N GLY A 96 10.78 0.19 -16.31
CA GLY A 96 10.50 1.38 -17.13
C GLY A 96 9.71 2.48 -16.40
N GLY A 97 9.46 2.35 -15.10
CA GLY A 97 8.75 3.34 -14.30
C GLY A 97 9.64 4.49 -13.81
N GLU A 98 8.98 5.54 -13.32
CA GLU A 98 9.62 6.70 -12.70
C GLU A 98 9.52 6.63 -11.18
N MET A 99 10.67 6.70 -10.49
CA MET A 99 10.70 6.88 -9.04
C MET A 99 10.68 8.37 -8.69
N VAL A 100 9.59 8.83 -8.08
CA VAL A 100 9.36 10.26 -7.80
C VAL A 100 9.79 10.61 -6.38
N ASN A 101 10.69 11.59 -6.24
CA ASN A 101 11.03 12.16 -4.94
C ASN A 101 9.96 13.18 -4.54
N MET A 102 9.19 12.86 -3.51
CA MET A 102 8.09 13.71 -3.03
C MET A 102 8.62 14.95 -2.30
N ILE A 103 8.61 16.09 -2.98
CA ILE A 103 9.08 17.38 -2.45
C ILE A 103 7.94 18.26 -1.99
N GLN A 104 8.20 19.14 -1.01
CA GLN A 104 7.19 19.94 -0.31
C GLN A 104 6.28 20.78 -1.22
N TYR A 105 6.82 21.30 -2.32
CA TYR A 105 6.09 22.20 -3.21
C TYR A 105 4.94 21.56 -4.00
N HIS A 106 4.93 20.23 -4.08
CA HIS A 106 3.88 19.46 -4.75
C HIS A 106 2.77 18.97 -3.80
N TYR A 107 2.82 19.37 -2.53
CA TYR A 107 1.72 19.07 -1.59
C TYR A 107 0.70 20.20 -1.60
N VAL A 108 -0.52 19.89 -1.98
CA VAL A 108 -1.62 20.85 -2.10
C VAL A 108 -2.64 20.72 -0.97
N ASP A 109 -3.15 21.85 -0.51
CA ASP A 109 -4.20 21.89 0.50
C ASP A 109 -5.48 21.25 -0.02
N THR A 110 -5.90 20.16 0.59
CA THR A 110 -7.02 19.33 0.14
C THR A 110 -8.05 19.19 1.26
N LYS A 111 -9.31 19.50 0.96
CA LYS A 111 -10.43 19.23 1.85
C LYS A 111 -10.85 17.77 1.72
N ILE A 112 -11.30 17.18 2.83
CA ILE A 112 -11.87 15.84 2.88
C ILE A 112 -13.36 16.01 3.22
N PRO A 113 -14.28 15.97 2.25
CA PRO A 113 -15.68 16.39 2.44
C PRO A 113 -16.42 15.59 3.51
N ASP A 114 -16.25 14.26 3.50
CA ASP A 114 -16.99 13.34 4.38
C ASP A 114 -16.22 13.02 5.67
N ALA A 115 -15.13 13.74 5.95
CA ALA A 115 -14.31 13.47 7.11
C ALA A 115 -15.04 13.80 8.42
N VAL A 116 -14.84 12.94 9.43
CA VAL A 116 -15.31 13.16 10.79
C VAL A 116 -14.33 14.03 11.56
N TYR A 117 -13.05 13.72 11.51
CA TYR A 117 -11.97 14.40 12.24
C TYR A 117 -11.03 15.18 11.31
N LEU A 118 -10.39 14.52 10.34
CA LEU A 118 -9.40 15.08 9.43
C LEU A 118 -10.07 15.84 8.29
N LYS A 119 -10.59 17.04 8.55
CA LYS A 119 -11.35 17.85 7.57
C LYS A 119 -10.52 18.35 6.37
N LYS A 120 -9.21 18.50 6.56
CA LYS A 120 -8.27 18.96 5.52
C LYS A 120 -6.86 18.43 5.80
N THR A 121 -6.10 18.24 4.74
CA THR A 121 -4.67 17.90 4.81
C THR A 121 -3.95 18.35 3.55
N LYS A 122 -2.62 18.27 3.54
CA LYS A 122 -1.82 18.47 2.33
C LYS A 122 -1.51 17.13 1.69
N VAL A 123 -2.02 16.90 0.48
CA VAL A 123 -1.82 15.67 -0.30
C VAL A 123 -0.92 15.96 -1.49
N TYR A 124 -0.07 15.00 -1.86
CA TYR A 124 0.80 15.12 -3.02
C TYR A 124 -0.02 15.14 -4.32
N ASP A 125 0.23 16.13 -5.17
CA ASP A 125 -0.60 16.45 -6.34
C ASP A 125 -0.66 15.32 -7.38
N ASP A 126 0.44 14.63 -7.67
CA ASP A 126 0.44 13.48 -8.58
C ASP A 126 -0.53 12.38 -8.13
N ILE A 127 -0.67 12.15 -6.81
CA ILE A 127 -1.60 11.15 -6.27
C ILE A 127 -3.05 11.56 -6.48
N LEU A 128 -3.35 12.87 -6.34
CA LEU A 128 -4.69 13.41 -6.56
C LEU A 128 -5.10 13.42 -8.04
N ASN A 129 -4.12 13.59 -8.94
CA ASN A 129 -4.34 13.75 -10.36
C ASN A 129 -4.11 12.47 -11.18
N ALA A 130 -3.77 11.35 -10.51
CA ALA A 130 -3.60 10.06 -11.18
C ALA A 130 -4.93 9.56 -11.76
N ASP A 131 -4.90 9.02 -12.98
CA ASP A 131 -6.05 8.31 -13.55
C ASP A 131 -6.28 7.01 -12.79
N VAL A 132 -5.20 6.37 -12.31
CA VAL A 132 -5.23 5.13 -11.52
C VAL A 132 -4.26 5.22 -10.37
N LEU A 133 -4.74 4.98 -9.15
CA LEU A 133 -3.95 4.82 -7.95
C LEU A 133 -3.90 3.33 -7.56
N ILE A 134 -2.71 2.75 -7.54
CA ILE A 134 -2.45 1.38 -7.05
C ILE A 134 -1.75 1.48 -5.70
N ASN A 135 -2.41 1.00 -4.65
CA ASN A 135 -1.88 1.00 -3.29
C ASN A 135 -1.18 -0.33 -2.99
N VAL A 136 0.10 -0.28 -2.60
CA VAL A 136 0.93 -1.48 -2.41
C VAL A 136 1.54 -1.51 -1.00
N PRO A 137 0.71 -1.71 0.04
CA PRO A 137 1.20 -1.79 1.42
C PRO A 137 2.01 -3.06 1.66
N ILE A 138 2.90 -3.01 2.66
CA ILE A 138 3.42 -4.23 3.28
C ILE A 138 2.61 -4.55 4.54
N ALA A 139 2.33 -5.83 4.76
CA ALA A 139 1.67 -6.29 5.98
C ALA A 139 2.65 -6.31 7.16
N LYS A 140 2.46 -5.41 8.13
CA LYS A 140 3.37 -5.30 9.28
C LYS A 140 2.69 -4.82 10.56
N ASN A 141 3.28 -5.22 11.70
CA ASN A 141 2.95 -4.67 13.02
C ASN A 141 3.20 -3.15 13.07
N HIS A 142 2.46 -2.47 13.93
CA HIS A 142 2.64 -1.05 14.22
C HIS A 142 2.22 -0.71 15.65
N ASP A 143 3.04 0.03 16.37
CA ASP A 143 2.82 0.33 17.79
C ASP A 143 1.51 1.08 18.06
N SER A 144 1.17 2.07 17.22
CA SER A 144 0.01 2.95 17.47
C SER A 144 -1.29 2.49 16.80
N SER A 145 -1.21 1.73 15.69
CA SER A 145 -2.39 1.31 14.90
C SER A 145 -2.57 -0.20 14.85
N VAL A 146 -1.82 -0.93 15.67
CA VAL A 146 -1.73 -2.39 15.73
C VAL A 146 -1.09 -2.96 14.47
N LEU A 147 -1.64 -2.69 13.29
CA LEU A 147 -1.07 -3.08 12.00
C LEU A 147 -0.94 -1.88 11.05
N THR A 148 0.06 -1.94 10.17
CA THR A 148 0.11 -1.18 8.92
C THR A 148 -0.34 -2.11 7.81
N LEU A 149 -1.41 -1.70 7.12
CA LEU A 149 -1.98 -2.36 5.95
C LEU A 149 -2.33 -1.29 4.91
N GLY A 150 -3.26 -1.58 3.98
CA GLY A 150 -3.61 -0.72 2.86
C GLY A 150 -4.13 0.66 3.25
N MET A 151 -5.10 0.70 4.15
CA MET A 151 -5.69 1.98 4.58
C MET A 151 -4.65 2.90 5.22
N LYS A 152 -3.83 2.36 6.13
CA LYS A 152 -2.79 3.14 6.81
C LYS A 152 -1.64 3.51 5.87
N ASN A 153 -1.37 2.70 4.84
CA ASN A 153 -0.33 3.01 3.87
C ASN A 153 -0.56 4.35 3.16
N LEU A 154 -1.81 4.75 2.96
CA LEU A 154 -2.14 6.03 2.30
C LEU A 154 -1.68 7.27 3.08
N MET A 155 -1.32 7.14 4.36
CA MET A 155 -0.69 8.22 5.12
C MET A 155 0.64 8.69 4.52
N GLY A 156 1.34 7.86 3.73
CA GLY A 156 2.52 8.28 2.99
C GLY A 156 2.25 9.25 1.82
N ALA A 157 0.98 9.50 1.49
CA ALA A 157 0.57 10.47 0.48
C ALA A 157 0.48 11.91 1.01
N ILE A 158 0.53 12.12 2.34
CA ILE A 158 0.35 13.43 2.97
C ILE A 158 1.63 13.96 3.59
N TRP A 159 1.72 15.31 3.69
CA TRP A 159 2.92 15.98 4.20
C TRP A 159 3.05 15.89 5.71
N ILE A 160 2.05 16.35 6.46
CA ILE A 160 2.08 16.45 7.93
C ILE A 160 1.28 15.30 8.52
N ARG A 161 1.96 14.35 9.16
CA ARG A 161 1.35 13.14 9.73
C ARG A 161 1.17 13.21 11.25
N GLU A 162 1.87 14.12 11.93
CA GLU A 162 1.87 14.24 13.39
C GLU A 162 0.47 14.55 13.92
N THR A 163 -0.27 15.40 13.23
CA THR A 163 -1.63 15.79 13.62
C THR A 163 -2.64 14.64 13.56
N LEU A 164 -2.34 13.59 12.79
CA LEU A 164 -3.20 12.42 12.66
C LEU A 164 -3.22 11.58 13.94
N HIS A 165 -2.14 11.61 14.74
CA HIS A 165 -2.01 10.79 15.94
C HIS A 165 -2.99 11.17 17.05
N ASN A 166 -3.55 12.39 17.05
CA ASN A 166 -4.57 12.80 18.02
C ASN A 166 -5.89 12.03 17.88
N SER A 167 -6.19 11.50 16.67
CA SER A 167 -7.33 10.63 16.38
C SER A 167 -6.96 9.71 15.22
N LEU A 168 -5.95 8.86 15.44
CA LEU A 168 -5.27 8.12 14.38
C LEU A 168 -6.22 7.27 13.55
N HIS A 169 -7.04 6.44 14.20
CA HIS A 169 -7.90 5.48 13.50
C HIS A 169 -8.99 6.19 12.68
N GLN A 170 -9.58 7.27 13.23
CA GLN A 170 -10.53 8.10 12.49
C GLN A 170 -9.86 8.83 11.33
N SER A 171 -8.66 9.38 11.55
CA SER A 171 -7.91 10.08 10.50
C SER A 171 -7.52 9.15 9.34
N ILE A 172 -7.20 7.87 9.63
CA ILE A 172 -6.97 6.86 8.61
C ILE A 172 -8.25 6.64 7.77
N ALA A 173 -9.40 6.48 8.42
CA ALA A 173 -10.66 6.30 7.71
C ALA A 173 -11.04 7.55 6.89
N ASP A 174 -10.90 8.75 7.48
CA ASP A 174 -11.17 10.01 6.78
C ASP A 174 -10.28 10.16 5.53
N LEU A 175 -8.99 9.86 5.63
CA LEU A 175 -8.09 9.90 4.47
C LEU A 175 -8.51 8.92 3.37
N ASN A 176 -9.00 7.75 3.74
CA ASN A 176 -9.49 6.75 2.80
C ASN A 176 -10.84 7.13 2.17
N SER A 177 -11.61 8.06 2.74
CA SER A 177 -12.77 8.62 2.05
C SER A 177 -12.39 9.51 0.87
N LEU A 178 -11.21 10.11 0.91
CA LEU A 178 -10.63 10.93 -0.16
C LEU A 178 -9.82 10.10 -1.16
N LEU A 179 -8.83 9.36 -0.66
CA LEU A 179 -7.92 8.56 -1.48
C LEU A 179 -8.49 7.15 -1.66
N LYS A 180 -9.07 6.91 -2.83
CA LYS A 180 -9.74 5.65 -3.17
C LYS A 180 -8.92 4.90 -4.22
N PRO A 181 -7.97 4.04 -3.85
CA PRO A 181 -7.19 3.27 -4.81
C PRO A 181 -8.12 2.34 -5.61
N GLN A 182 -7.89 2.26 -6.93
CA GLN A 182 -8.60 1.34 -7.82
C GLN A 182 -8.19 -0.11 -7.57
N LEU A 183 -6.94 -0.30 -7.11
CA LEU A 183 -6.39 -1.61 -6.77
C LEU A 183 -5.52 -1.49 -5.51
N THR A 184 -5.73 -2.37 -4.55
CA THR A 184 -4.83 -2.57 -3.42
C THR A 184 -4.19 -3.95 -3.53
N VAL A 185 -2.85 -3.99 -3.46
CA VAL A 185 -2.05 -5.22 -3.50
C VAL A 185 -1.21 -5.28 -2.23
N VAL A 186 -1.68 -6.02 -1.25
CA VAL A 186 -0.97 -6.21 0.03
C VAL A 186 0.19 -7.16 -0.19
N ASP A 187 1.39 -6.66 -0.01
CA ASP A 187 2.60 -7.48 0.06
C ASP A 187 2.65 -8.19 1.42
N ALA A 188 2.56 -9.48 1.39
CA ALA A 188 2.78 -10.39 2.49
C ALA A 188 3.75 -11.52 2.10
N VAL A 189 4.67 -11.27 1.15
CA VAL A 189 5.77 -12.20 0.86
C VAL A 189 6.57 -12.43 2.15
N ARG A 190 6.83 -11.34 2.86
CA ARG A 190 7.30 -11.32 4.25
C ARG A 190 6.42 -10.40 5.06
N ILE A 191 6.16 -10.76 6.30
CA ILE A 191 5.45 -9.90 7.24
C ILE A 191 6.34 -9.60 8.46
N MET A 192 6.20 -8.41 9.03
CA MET A 192 6.84 -8.07 10.31
C MET A 192 5.82 -8.21 11.43
N THR A 193 6.07 -9.10 12.38
CA THR A 193 5.10 -9.48 13.42
C THR A 193 5.21 -8.67 14.70
N ARG A 194 6.31 -7.93 14.90
CA ARG A 194 6.55 -7.01 16.03
C ARG A 194 7.67 -6.02 15.72
N GLY A 195 7.82 -4.98 16.54
CA GLY A 195 8.85 -3.96 16.39
C GLY A 195 8.60 -2.98 15.25
N GLY A 196 7.36 -2.92 14.75
CA GLY A 196 6.97 -1.96 13.73
C GLY A 196 6.73 -0.53 14.28
N PRO A 197 6.73 0.46 13.40
CA PRO A 197 6.72 0.34 11.93
C PRO A 197 8.09 0.16 11.28
N THR A 198 9.20 0.42 11.98
CA THR A 198 10.56 0.52 11.40
C THR A 198 11.34 -0.79 11.41
N GLY A 199 11.03 -1.71 12.32
CA GLY A 199 11.68 -3.01 12.40
C GLY A 199 13.14 -2.93 12.90
N GLY A 200 14.03 -3.66 12.23
CA GLY A 200 15.47 -3.67 12.53
C GLY A 200 15.97 -4.98 13.12
N ASN A 201 15.11 -5.99 13.23
CA ASN A 201 15.49 -7.33 13.67
C ASN A 201 14.81 -8.39 12.80
N LEU A 202 15.61 -9.19 12.11
CA LEU A 202 15.12 -10.25 11.22
C LEU A 202 14.33 -11.35 11.98
N SER A 203 14.53 -11.52 13.28
CA SER A 203 13.74 -12.45 14.08
C SER A 203 12.26 -12.04 14.22
N TYR A 204 11.91 -10.81 13.84
CA TYR A 204 10.54 -10.29 13.83
C TYR A 204 9.84 -10.52 12.49
N VAL A 205 10.59 -11.03 11.51
CA VAL A 205 10.10 -11.25 10.13
C VAL A 205 9.70 -12.70 9.95
N GLN A 206 8.56 -12.92 9.34
CA GLN A 206 8.08 -14.24 8.92
C GLN A 206 7.87 -14.25 7.41
N GLN A 207 8.36 -15.29 6.76
CA GLN A 207 8.04 -15.61 5.37
C GLN A 207 6.60 -16.13 5.29
N LYS A 208 5.78 -15.55 4.39
CA LYS A 208 4.39 -15.96 4.18
C LYS A 208 4.10 -16.29 2.72
N ASP A 209 4.94 -15.85 1.79
CA ASP A 209 4.81 -16.08 0.34
C ASP A 209 3.38 -15.83 -0.16
N THR A 210 2.78 -14.73 0.30
CA THR A 210 1.38 -14.40 0.08
C THR A 210 1.27 -12.99 -0.50
N VAL A 211 0.33 -12.83 -1.42
CA VAL A 211 -0.12 -11.52 -1.95
C VAL A 211 -1.65 -11.50 -1.90
N ILE A 212 -2.21 -10.39 -1.42
CA ILE A 212 -3.67 -10.17 -1.39
C ILE A 212 -3.98 -9.00 -2.32
N ALA A 213 -4.83 -9.24 -3.33
CA ALA A 213 -5.28 -8.19 -4.24
C ALA A 213 -6.79 -7.94 -4.07
N SER A 214 -7.21 -6.67 -4.06
CA SER A 214 -8.62 -6.28 -3.93
C SER A 214 -8.89 -4.92 -4.55
N ARG A 215 -10.13 -4.72 -5.04
CA ARG A 215 -10.69 -3.41 -5.40
C ARG A 215 -11.12 -2.60 -4.18
N ASP A 216 -11.35 -3.27 -3.06
CA ASP A 216 -11.78 -2.72 -1.79
C ASP A 216 -10.63 -2.80 -0.79
N VAL A 217 -10.09 -1.64 -0.40
CA VAL A 217 -8.96 -1.55 0.53
C VAL A 217 -9.33 -2.05 1.92
N VAL A 218 -10.59 -1.86 2.35
CA VAL A 218 -11.08 -2.35 3.65
C VAL A 218 -11.14 -3.87 3.64
N ALA A 219 -11.62 -4.47 2.55
CA ALA A 219 -11.65 -5.93 2.39
C ALA A 219 -10.24 -6.53 2.32
N ALA A 220 -9.30 -5.86 1.63
CA ALA A 220 -7.90 -6.29 1.60
C ALA A 220 -7.28 -6.31 3.00
N ASP A 221 -7.46 -5.22 3.76
CA ASP A 221 -6.95 -5.08 5.11
C ASP A 221 -7.62 -6.09 6.05
N SER A 222 -8.94 -6.29 5.91
CA SER A 222 -9.69 -7.27 6.70
C SER A 222 -9.18 -8.70 6.50
N LEU A 223 -8.90 -9.09 5.25
CA LEU A 223 -8.32 -10.41 4.99
C LEU A 223 -6.88 -10.51 5.54
N ALA A 224 -6.10 -9.44 5.40
CA ALA A 224 -4.70 -9.40 5.85
C ALA A 224 -4.55 -9.53 7.38
N THR A 225 -5.57 -9.20 8.19
CA THR A 225 -5.52 -9.41 9.66
C THR A 225 -5.29 -10.87 10.03
N SER A 226 -5.81 -11.81 9.22
CA SER A 226 -5.66 -13.26 9.45
C SER A 226 -4.20 -13.71 9.41
N LEU A 227 -3.33 -13.02 8.69
CA LEU A 227 -1.89 -13.30 8.64
C LEU A 227 -1.21 -13.11 10.00
N PHE A 228 -1.84 -12.34 10.89
CA PHE A 228 -1.39 -12.07 12.26
C PHE A 228 -2.21 -12.80 13.32
N GLY A 229 -3.13 -13.71 12.92
CA GLY A 229 -4.03 -14.39 13.82
C GLY A 229 -5.10 -13.48 14.44
N MET A 230 -5.40 -12.36 13.78
CA MET A 230 -6.35 -11.33 14.20
C MET A 230 -7.62 -11.37 13.36
N LYS A 231 -8.65 -10.68 13.85
CA LYS A 231 -9.91 -10.43 13.13
C LYS A 231 -9.97 -8.96 12.68
N PRO A 232 -10.78 -8.65 11.66
CA PRO A 232 -10.98 -7.25 11.22
C PRO A 232 -11.41 -6.32 12.35
N GLU A 233 -12.22 -6.80 13.28
CA GLU A 233 -12.75 -6.04 14.41
C GLU A 233 -11.69 -5.64 15.44
N ASP A 234 -10.53 -6.28 15.44
CA ASP A 234 -9.41 -5.95 16.33
C ASP A 234 -8.72 -4.65 15.89
N LEU A 235 -8.99 -4.16 14.67
CA LEU A 235 -8.43 -2.93 14.14
C LEU A 235 -9.50 -1.82 14.08
N ASP A 236 -9.37 -0.82 14.94
CA ASP A 236 -10.33 0.29 15.03
C ASP A 236 -10.54 1.01 13.70
N TYR A 237 -9.49 1.25 12.92
CA TYR A 237 -9.63 1.93 11.64
C TYR A 237 -10.43 1.12 10.61
N ILE A 238 -10.41 -0.22 10.66
CA ILE A 238 -11.26 -1.08 9.82
C ILE A 238 -12.72 -0.96 10.27
N ARG A 239 -13.00 -1.02 11.58
CA ARG A 239 -14.36 -0.85 12.11
C ARG A 239 -14.95 0.50 11.72
N ILE A 240 -14.17 1.58 11.90
CA ILE A 240 -14.59 2.93 11.55
C ILE A 240 -14.86 3.04 10.05
N ALA A 241 -13.95 2.57 9.19
CA ALA A 241 -14.11 2.62 7.74
C ALA A 241 -15.36 1.84 7.28
N THR A 242 -15.60 0.67 7.86
CA THR A 242 -16.81 -0.12 7.58
C THR A 242 -18.07 0.64 7.97
N SER A 243 -18.09 1.28 9.14
CA SER A 243 -19.21 2.10 9.60
C SER A 243 -19.45 3.34 8.74
N MET A 244 -18.40 3.89 8.13
CA MET A 244 -18.47 5.00 7.16
C MET A 244 -18.87 4.54 5.75
N GLY A 245 -19.04 3.24 5.51
CA GLY A 245 -19.38 2.70 4.19
C GLY A 245 -18.25 2.76 3.17
N LEU A 246 -16.98 2.82 3.62
CA LEU A 246 -15.81 2.93 2.74
C LEU A 246 -15.42 1.59 2.10
N GLY A 247 -15.90 0.48 2.63
CA GLY A 247 -15.66 -0.87 2.14
C GLY A 247 -16.23 -1.92 3.06
N ARG A 248 -15.90 -3.18 2.82
CA ARG A 248 -16.49 -4.33 3.50
C ARG A 248 -15.47 -5.09 4.33
N SER A 249 -15.79 -5.36 5.60
CA SER A 249 -14.97 -6.18 6.51
C SER A 249 -15.57 -7.57 6.79
N ASP A 250 -16.78 -7.84 6.32
CA ASP A 250 -17.46 -9.13 6.49
C ASP A 250 -16.91 -10.19 5.54
N LEU A 251 -15.84 -10.85 5.95
CA LEU A 251 -15.12 -11.85 5.15
C LEU A 251 -15.99 -13.05 4.74
N GLN A 252 -17.05 -13.38 5.50
CA GLN A 252 -17.90 -14.54 5.21
C GLN A 252 -18.77 -14.29 3.97
N ASN A 253 -19.08 -13.03 3.68
CA ASN A 253 -19.90 -12.62 2.54
C ASN A 253 -19.06 -11.99 1.41
N LEU A 254 -17.74 -12.09 1.46
CA LEU A 254 -16.84 -11.69 0.37
C LEU A 254 -16.53 -12.88 -0.55
N ASN A 255 -16.43 -12.61 -1.85
CA ASN A 255 -15.90 -13.59 -2.80
C ASN A 255 -14.38 -13.63 -2.71
N ILE A 256 -13.86 -14.49 -1.83
CA ILE A 256 -12.42 -14.68 -1.64
C ILE A 256 -11.96 -15.87 -2.46
N GLN A 257 -11.04 -15.64 -3.39
CA GLN A 257 -10.39 -16.70 -4.15
C GLN A 257 -8.97 -16.92 -3.60
N VAL A 258 -8.69 -18.14 -3.19
CA VAL A 258 -7.36 -18.54 -2.72
C VAL A 258 -6.70 -19.39 -3.81
N MET A 259 -5.55 -18.91 -4.30
CA MET A 259 -4.77 -19.60 -5.33
C MET A 259 -3.42 -20.00 -4.74
N GLN A 260 -2.94 -21.18 -5.07
CA GLN A 260 -1.59 -21.63 -4.74
C GLN A 260 -0.76 -21.69 -6.01
N LEU A 261 0.47 -21.18 -5.96
CA LEU A 261 1.42 -21.41 -7.01
C LEU A 261 1.84 -22.88 -6.94
N ASN A 262 1.71 -23.59 -8.07
CA ASN A 262 2.30 -24.92 -8.17
C ASN A 262 3.82 -24.79 -8.11
N ALA A 263 4.43 -25.58 -7.24
CA ALA A 263 5.88 -25.66 -7.07
C ALA A 263 6.55 -26.22 -8.34
#